data_ea5202c71faef583fad8d0fbef99ca0a
#
_entry.id   ea5202c71faef583fad8d0fbef99ca0a
#
_cell.length_a   1.000
_cell.length_b   1.000
_cell.length_c   1.000
_cell.angle_alpha   90.00
_cell.angle_beta   90.00
_cell.angle_gamma   90.00
#
_symmetry.space_group_name_H-M   'P 1'
#
loop_
_entity.id
_entity.type
_entity.pdbx_description
1 polymer ?
#
loop_
_entity_poly.entity_id
_entity_poly.type
_entity_poly.pdbx_seq_one_letter_code
_entity_poly.pdbx_strand_id
1 'polypeptide(L)'
;MPAPPTGGTPGFFTGGNPGVGQPASVPGYEWFNGVQEELIGLILRGGQTASDADLAQVRKSLDRLFGGGLASLSANTTLTVDDAGLVLVNASAAARTITLPAANALGGRPIRFQIEKTDSSANTVTIQRAGADTIEGGTSVVLSGQWASVTLVSDGA
;
A
#
# COMPACT_ATOMS: atom_id res chain seq x y z
N MET A 1 -25.94 -8.41 10.58
CA MET A 1 -26.11 -9.45 9.56
C MET A 1 -27.60 -9.67 9.32
N PRO A 2 -28.03 -9.87 8.05
CA PRO A 2 -29.41 -10.21 7.78
C PRO A 2 -29.72 -11.57 8.42
N ALA A 3 -30.96 -11.74 8.89
CA ALA A 3 -31.43 -13.03 9.39
C ALA A 3 -31.44 -14.04 8.22
N PRO A 4 -30.98 -15.29 8.41
CA PRO A 4 -31.07 -16.29 7.36
C PRO A 4 -32.53 -16.66 7.10
N PRO A 5 -32.89 -17.05 5.88
CA PRO A 5 -34.20 -17.62 5.63
C PRO A 5 -34.36 -18.93 6.39
N THR A 6 -35.61 -19.34 6.62
CA THR A 6 -35.92 -20.60 7.31
C THR A 6 -35.16 -21.77 6.67
N GLY A 7 -34.36 -22.48 7.45
CA GLY A 7 -33.54 -23.59 7.00
C GLY A 7 -32.11 -23.22 6.55
N GLY A 8 -31.75 -21.93 6.57
CA GLY A 8 -30.37 -21.49 6.29
C GLY A 8 -29.48 -21.50 7.53
N THR A 9 -28.16 -21.52 7.34
CA THR A 9 -27.20 -21.34 8.43
C THR A 9 -27.16 -19.86 8.85
N PRO A 10 -27.27 -19.50 10.14
CA PRO A 10 -27.20 -18.12 10.60
C PRO A 10 -25.91 -17.43 10.13
N GLY A 11 -26.09 -16.25 9.53
CA GLY A 11 -24.97 -15.42 9.07
C GLY A 11 -24.44 -15.71 7.66
N PHE A 12 -24.98 -16.72 6.95
CA PHE A 12 -24.61 -17.04 5.58
C PHE A 12 -25.78 -16.86 4.62
N PHE A 13 -25.48 -16.47 3.38
CA PHE A 13 -26.46 -16.42 2.30
C PHE A 13 -26.67 -17.83 1.73
N THR A 14 -27.87 -18.10 1.28
CA THR A 14 -28.23 -19.34 0.60
C THR A 14 -28.82 -19.07 -0.78
N GLY A 15 -28.52 -19.94 -1.75
CA GLY A 15 -29.15 -19.92 -3.07
C GLY A 15 -30.61 -20.40 -3.05
N GLY A 16 -31.09 -20.84 -1.90
CA GLY A 16 -32.43 -21.47 -1.74
C GLY A 16 -32.44 -22.91 -2.24
N ASN A 17 -33.59 -23.53 -2.08
CA ASN A 17 -33.91 -24.86 -2.62
C ASN A 17 -35.37 -24.91 -3.04
N PRO A 18 -35.73 -24.63 -4.31
CA PRO A 18 -37.10 -24.60 -4.78
C PRO A 18 -37.84 -25.94 -4.57
N GLY A 19 -37.11 -27.07 -4.61
CA GLY A 19 -37.68 -28.39 -4.42
C GLY A 19 -38.28 -28.64 -3.04
N VAL A 20 -37.90 -27.86 -2.03
CA VAL A 20 -38.43 -27.90 -0.67
C VAL A 20 -39.05 -26.56 -0.24
N GLY A 21 -39.31 -25.67 -1.16
CA GLY A 21 -39.92 -24.37 -0.88
C GLY A 21 -39.01 -23.38 -0.11
N GLN A 22 -37.70 -23.59 -0.11
CA GLN A 22 -36.76 -22.68 0.57
C GLN A 22 -36.38 -21.55 -0.36
N PRO A 23 -36.67 -20.26 -0.05
CA PRO A 23 -36.24 -19.13 -0.84
C PRO A 23 -34.73 -18.86 -0.72
N ALA A 24 -34.16 -18.24 -1.72
CA ALA A 24 -32.81 -17.68 -1.64
C ALA A 24 -32.77 -16.51 -0.65
N SER A 25 -31.61 -16.28 -0.06
CA SER A 25 -31.36 -15.05 0.72
C SER A 25 -31.34 -13.83 -0.19
N VAL A 26 -32.08 -12.79 0.16
CA VAL A 26 -32.07 -11.50 -0.50
C VAL A 26 -31.42 -10.51 0.46
N PRO A 27 -30.13 -10.09 0.22
CA PRO A 27 -29.49 -9.09 1.08
C PRO A 27 -30.23 -7.76 0.98
N GLY A 28 -30.52 -7.14 2.13
CA GLY A 28 -31.06 -5.79 2.16
C GLY A 28 -30.01 -4.75 1.73
N TYR A 29 -30.47 -3.55 1.40
CA TYR A 29 -29.58 -2.46 1.03
C TYR A 29 -28.61 -2.08 2.15
N GLU A 30 -28.99 -2.27 3.41
CA GLU A 30 -28.16 -2.01 4.59
C GLU A 30 -26.88 -2.86 4.59
N TRP A 31 -26.99 -4.11 4.12
CA TRP A 31 -25.81 -4.98 4.02
C TRP A 31 -24.84 -4.48 2.94
N PHE A 32 -25.37 -4.09 1.77
CA PHE A 32 -24.52 -3.53 0.71
C PHE A 32 -23.88 -2.22 1.12
N ASN A 33 -24.65 -1.32 1.75
CA ASN A 33 -24.14 -0.06 2.27
C ASN A 33 -23.04 -0.31 3.32
N GLY A 34 -23.23 -1.27 4.23
CA GLY A 34 -22.22 -1.63 5.22
C GLY A 34 -20.91 -2.10 4.59
N VAL A 35 -20.97 -2.99 3.59
CA VAL A 35 -19.77 -3.43 2.85
C VAL A 35 -19.12 -2.27 2.11
N GLN A 36 -19.89 -1.40 1.48
CA GLN A 36 -19.38 -0.23 0.77
C GLN A 36 -18.67 0.75 1.72
N GLU A 37 -19.25 1.03 2.87
CA GLU A 37 -18.63 1.91 3.89
C GLU A 37 -17.31 1.37 4.41
N GLU A 38 -17.20 0.05 4.65
CA GLU A 38 -15.95 -0.59 5.06
C GLU A 38 -14.86 -0.43 3.98
N LEU A 39 -15.20 -0.66 2.69
CA LEU A 39 -14.26 -0.52 1.59
C LEU A 39 -13.87 0.96 1.38
N ILE A 40 -14.80 1.89 1.46
CA ILE A 40 -14.52 3.34 1.40
C ILE A 40 -13.63 3.74 2.58
N GLY A 41 -13.93 3.27 3.78
CA GLY A 41 -13.11 3.51 4.97
C GLY A 41 -11.66 3.06 4.80
N LEU A 42 -11.43 1.91 4.16
CA LEU A 42 -10.09 1.41 3.84
C LEU A 42 -9.39 2.29 2.79
N ILE A 43 -10.13 2.71 1.75
CA ILE A 43 -9.60 3.62 0.71
C ILE A 43 -9.16 4.96 1.32
N LEU A 44 -10.01 5.57 2.16
CA LEU A 44 -9.71 6.82 2.85
C LEU A 44 -8.51 6.65 3.81
N ARG A 45 -8.44 5.51 4.51
CA ARG A 45 -7.31 5.21 5.39
C ARG A 45 -5.98 5.07 4.63
N GLY A 46 -6.00 4.60 3.40
CA GLY A 46 -4.85 4.59 2.48
C GLY A 46 -4.52 5.97 1.89
N GLY A 47 -5.13 7.05 2.37
CA GLY A 47 -4.88 8.43 1.91
C GLY A 47 -5.40 8.71 0.50
N GLN A 48 -6.41 7.97 0.05
CA GLN A 48 -7.04 8.17 -1.25
C GLN A 48 -8.44 8.79 -1.10
N THR A 49 -8.92 9.43 -2.14
CA THR A 49 -10.34 9.81 -2.28
C THR A 49 -11.05 8.71 -3.04
N ALA A 50 -12.17 8.19 -2.50
CA ALA A 50 -12.94 7.16 -3.19
C ALA A 50 -13.43 7.66 -4.56
N SER A 51 -13.26 6.83 -5.59
CA SER A 51 -13.60 7.13 -6.98
C SER A 51 -14.04 5.87 -7.72
N ASP A 52 -15.04 5.99 -8.56
CA ASP A 52 -15.50 4.93 -9.47
C ASP A 52 -14.59 4.75 -10.70
N ALA A 53 -13.76 5.75 -10.98
CA ALA A 53 -12.79 5.70 -12.09
C ALA A 53 -11.56 4.83 -11.80
N ASP A 54 -11.27 4.50 -10.52
CA ASP A 54 -10.13 3.67 -10.11
C ASP A 54 -10.58 2.46 -9.28
N LEU A 55 -10.73 1.33 -9.94
CA LEU A 55 -11.15 0.08 -9.31
C LEU A 55 -10.02 -0.64 -8.53
N ALA A 56 -8.82 -0.07 -8.48
CA ALA A 56 -7.67 -0.63 -7.78
C ALA A 56 -7.41 0.01 -6.39
N GLN A 57 -8.27 0.91 -5.92
CA GLN A 57 -8.03 1.73 -4.74
C GLN A 57 -7.87 0.91 -3.45
N VAL A 58 -8.65 -0.15 -3.25
CA VAL A 58 -8.52 -1.03 -2.07
C VAL A 58 -7.14 -1.68 -2.07
N ARG A 59 -6.69 -2.23 -3.20
CA ARG A 59 -5.35 -2.83 -3.31
C ARG A 59 -4.25 -1.80 -3.03
N LYS A 60 -4.32 -0.64 -3.66
CA LYS A 60 -3.36 0.45 -3.42
C LYS A 60 -3.33 0.89 -1.96
N SER A 61 -4.49 0.93 -1.29
CA SER A 61 -4.56 1.25 0.14
C SER A 61 -3.85 0.20 1.00
N LEU A 62 -4.00 -1.08 0.67
CA LEU A 62 -3.30 -2.17 1.36
C LEU A 62 -1.78 -2.06 1.15
N ASP A 63 -1.34 -1.84 -0.09
CA ASP A 63 0.09 -1.67 -0.41
C ASP A 63 0.69 -0.50 0.39
N ARG A 64 0.03 0.67 0.42
CA ARG A 64 0.46 1.84 1.19
C ARG A 64 0.49 1.61 2.70
N LEU A 65 -0.52 0.94 3.25
CA LEU A 65 -0.67 0.74 4.69
C LEU A 65 0.27 -0.33 5.25
N PHE A 66 0.57 -1.35 4.44
CA PHE A 66 1.37 -2.51 4.88
C PHE A 66 2.76 -2.57 4.23
N GLY A 67 3.08 -1.66 3.30
CA GLY A 67 4.35 -1.65 2.58
C GLY A 67 4.52 -2.90 1.71
N GLY A 68 3.44 -3.36 1.07
CA GLY A 68 3.41 -4.55 0.22
C GLY A 68 3.82 -4.31 -1.23
N GLY A 69 4.14 -3.07 -1.61
CA GLY A 69 4.57 -2.73 -2.96
C GLY A 69 5.94 -3.29 -3.31
N LEU A 70 6.18 -3.50 -4.62
CA LEU A 70 7.48 -3.86 -5.17
C LEU A 70 7.80 -2.93 -6.35
N ALA A 71 8.89 -2.19 -6.25
CA ALA A 71 9.43 -1.38 -7.34
C ALA A 71 10.84 -1.85 -7.74
N SER A 72 11.15 -1.85 -9.04
CA SER A 72 12.49 -2.13 -9.55
C SER A 72 12.97 -0.94 -10.38
N LEU A 73 14.05 -0.29 -9.93
CA LEU A 73 14.53 0.98 -10.45
C LEU A 73 15.94 0.86 -11.00
N SER A 74 16.21 1.56 -12.11
CA SER A 74 17.53 1.67 -12.72
C SER A 74 17.88 3.12 -13.09
N ALA A 75 17.11 4.09 -12.58
CA ALA A 75 17.31 5.53 -12.80
C ALA A 75 17.10 6.30 -11.50
N ASN A 76 17.51 7.57 -11.47
CA ASN A 76 17.14 8.48 -10.39
C ASN A 76 15.62 8.62 -10.35
N THR A 77 15.03 8.44 -9.16
CA THR A 77 13.58 8.40 -9.00
C THR A 77 13.17 9.11 -7.72
N THR A 78 12.08 9.84 -7.78
CA THR A 78 11.37 10.31 -6.60
C THR A 78 10.24 9.32 -6.32
N LEU A 79 10.29 8.68 -5.16
CA LEU A 79 9.26 7.73 -4.72
C LEU A 79 7.98 8.48 -4.32
N THR A 80 6.88 7.79 -4.47
CA THR A 80 5.56 8.22 -4.00
C THR A 80 5.06 7.28 -2.92
N VAL A 81 3.93 7.57 -2.31
CA VAL A 81 3.29 6.66 -1.35
C VAL A 81 2.84 5.33 -1.99
N ASP A 82 2.65 5.31 -3.31
CA ASP A 82 2.31 4.09 -4.05
C ASP A 82 3.49 3.12 -4.20
N ASP A 83 4.72 3.61 -4.01
CA ASP A 83 5.95 2.80 -4.05
C ASP A 83 6.31 2.23 -2.67
N ALA A 84 5.45 2.42 -1.65
CA ALA A 84 5.69 1.91 -0.31
C ALA A 84 5.85 0.38 -0.31
N GLY A 85 6.97 -0.09 0.25
CA GLY A 85 7.32 -1.51 0.26
C GLY A 85 8.78 -1.76 -0.10
N LEU A 86 9.05 -2.79 -0.90
CA LEU A 86 10.38 -3.16 -1.35
C LEU A 86 10.76 -2.42 -2.63
N VAL A 87 11.86 -1.68 -2.58
CA VAL A 87 12.43 -0.93 -3.70
C VAL A 87 13.80 -1.51 -4.05
N LEU A 88 13.89 -2.21 -5.15
CA LEU A 88 15.13 -2.79 -5.68
C LEU A 88 15.78 -1.80 -6.64
N VAL A 89 17.04 -1.42 -6.38
CA VAL A 89 17.75 -0.41 -7.16
C VAL A 89 18.97 -1.01 -7.83
N ASN A 90 19.02 -0.96 -9.14
CA ASN A 90 20.19 -1.32 -9.95
C ASN A 90 20.98 -0.06 -10.33
N ALA A 91 22.17 0.07 -9.75
CA ALA A 91 23.11 1.15 -10.00
C ALA A 91 24.26 0.74 -10.94
N SER A 92 24.18 -0.40 -11.62
CA SER A 92 25.28 -0.94 -12.45
C SER A 92 25.79 0.05 -13.50
N ALA A 93 24.92 0.84 -14.10
CA ALA A 93 25.28 1.81 -15.15
C ALA A 93 25.81 3.14 -14.60
N ALA A 94 25.36 3.59 -13.42
CA ALA A 94 25.77 4.82 -12.75
C ALA A 94 25.25 4.86 -11.32
N ALA A 95 25.81 5.72 -10.46
CA ALA A 95 25.24 6.02 -9.15
C ALA A 95 23.80 6.52 -9.28
N ARG A 96 22.94 6.15 -8.29
CA ARG A 96 21.52 6.49 -8.28
C ARG A 96 21.15 7.30 -7.05
N THR A 97 20.23 8.22 -7.27
CA THR A 97 19.58 8.96 -6.20
C THR A 97 18.10 8.59 -6.16
N ILE A 98 17.66 8.13 -5.02
CA ILE A 98 16.27 7.79 -4.73
C ILE A 98 15.77 8.81 -3.71
N THR A 99 14.85 9.67 -4.10
CA THR A 99 14.27 10.69 -3.22
C THR A 99 13.02 10.13 -2.58
N LEU A 100 12.92 10.22 -1.25
CA LEU A 100 11.74 9.79 -0.50
C LEU A 100 10.56 10.75 -0.72
N PRO A 101 9.31 10.33 -0.56
CA PRO A 101 8.18 11.25 -0.42
C PRO A 101 8.28 12.00 0.91
N ALA A 102 7.53 13.09 1.05
CA ALA A 102 7.45 13.80 2.33
C ALA A 102 6.96 12.87 3.45
N ALA A 103 7.49 13.02 4.65
CA ALA A 103 7.18 12.16 5.79
C ALA A 103 5.68 12.13 6.11
N ASN A 104 4.98 13.26 5.89
CA ASN A 104 3.54 13.40 6.12
C ASN A 104 2.67 13.12 4.87
N ALA A 105 3.24 12.62 3.77
CA ALA A 105 2.52 12.43 2.49
C ALA A 105 1.30 11.50 2.59
N LEU A 106 1.22 10.67 3.63
CA LEU A 106 0.07 9.81 3.92
C LEU A 106 -0.82 10.37 5.06
N GLY A 107 -0.92 11.70 5.16
CA GLY A 107 -1.78 12.36 6.13
C GLY A 107 -1.43 12.05 7.58
N GLY A 108 -0.14 12.11 7.93
CA GLY A 108 0.36 11.84 9.27
C GLY A 108 0.46 10.35 9.64
N ARG A 109 0.32 9.45 8.66
CA ARG A 109 0.52 8.00 8.87
C ARG A 109 1.91 7.58 8.43
N PRO A 110 2.53 6.60 9.10
CA PRO A 110 3.83 6.07 8.70
C PRO A 110 3.81 5.50 7.29
N ILE A 111 4.86 5.77 6.53
CA ILE A 111 5.15 5.14 5.24
C ILE A 111 6.41 4.31 5.42
N ARG A 112 6.40 3.07 4.94
CA ARG A 112 7.53 2.17 5.06
C ARG A 112 8.14 1.86 3.71
N PHE A 113 9.47 2.04 3.60
CA PHE A 113 10.27 1.61 2.48
C PHE A 113 11.39 0.69 2.96
N GLN A 114 11.63 -0.40 2.24
CA GLN A 114 12.85 -1.17 2.30
C GLN A 114 13.56 -0.99 0.97
N ILE A 115 14.71 -0.31 0.96
CA ILE A 115 15.45 0.01 -0.26
C ILE A 115 16.72 -0.83 -0.29
N GLU A 116 16.96 -1.52 -1.40
CA GLU A 116 18.06 -2.46 -1.57
C GLU A 116 18.81 -2.20 -2.87
N LYS A 117 20.15 -2.14 -2.78
CA LYS A 117 21.05 -2.10 -3.96
C LYS A 117 21.28 -3.52 -4.45
N THR A 118 20.89 -3.84 -5.67
CA THR A 118 20.91 -5.21 -6.19
C THR A 118 22.18 -5.59 -6.96
N ASP A 119 22.92 -4.62 -7.49
CA ASP A 119 24.11 -4.85 -8.32
C ASP A 119 25.43 -4.78 -7.53
N SER A 120 26.49 -5.39 -8.09
CA SER A 120 27.83 -5.48 -7.49
C SER A 120 28.79 -4.35 -7.92
N SER A 121 28.31 -3.34 -8.64
CA SER A 121 29.17 -2.22 -9.06
C SER A 121 29.61 -1.37 -7.87
N ALA A 122 30.68 -0.59 -8.06
CA ALA A 122 31.14 0.40 -7.09
C ALA A 122 30.25 1.66 -7.02
N ASN A 123 29.27 1.79 -7.92
CA ASN A 123 28.33 2.89 -7.90
C ASN A 123 27.42 2.82 -6.66
N THR A 124 27.13 3.96 -6.07
CA THR A 124 26.30 4.05 -4.86
C THR A 124 24.84 4.29 -5.18
N VAL A 125 23.99 3.90 -4.26
CA VAL A 125 22.59 4.33 -4.19
C VAL A 125 22.45 5.29 -3.02
N THR A 126 22.13 6.55 -3.29
CA THR A 126 21.89 7.59 -2.29
C THR A 126 20.38 7.71 -2.10
N ILE A 127 19.91 7.44 -0.89
CA ILE A 127 18.53 7.69 -0.49
C ILE A 127 18.47 9.09 0.11
N GLN A 128 17.71 9.98 -0.51
CA GLN A 128 17.63 11.38 -0.14
C GLN A 128 16.25 11.72 0.46
N ARG A 129 16.25 12.58 1.47
CA ARG A 129 15.03 13.13 2.08
C ARG A 129 14.20 13.94 1.09
N ALA A 130 12.91 14.11 1.37
CA ALA A 130 12.09 15.13 0.73
C ALA A 130 12.29 16.50 1.41
N GLY A 131 12.31 17.55 0.62
CA GLY A 131 12.28 18.94 1.10
C GLY A 131 13.16 19.22 2.33
N ALA A 132 12.55 19.58 3.44
CA ALA A 132 13.21 19.88 4.73
C ALA A 132 13.21 18.72 5.73
N ASP A 133 12.61 17.57 5.40
CA ASP A 133 12.56 16.38 6.27
C ASP A 133 14.00 15.91 6.62
N THR A 134 14.11 14.99 7.56
CA THR A 134 15.42 14.41 7.93
C THR A 134 15.34 12.88 7.93
N ILE A 135 16.47 12.23 7.69
CA ILE A 135 16.66 10.80 7.87
C ILE A 135 17.60 10.64 9.06
N GLU A 136 17.08 10.32 10.25
CA GLU A 136 17.84 10.23 11.50
C GLU A 136 18.72 11.47 11.76
N GLY A 137 18.16 12.67 11.49
CA GLY A 137 18.87 13.95 11.62
C GLY A 137 19.78 14.32 10.47
N GLY A 138 19.99 13.42 9.50
CA GLY A 138 20.76 13.65 8.27
C GLY A 138 19.90 14.02 7.06
N THR A 139 20.55 14.23 5.93
CA THR A 139 19.87 14.54 4.65
C THR A 139 19.75 13.34 3.72
N SER A 140 20.58 12.30 3.94
CA SER A 140 20.63 11.12 3.08
C SER A 140 21.26 9.92 3.77
N VAL A 141 20.99 8.73 3.21
CA VAL A 141 21.68 7.47 3.52
C VAL A 141 22.26 6.90 2.22
N VAL A 142 23.45 6.30 2.30
CA VAL A 142 24.16 5.76 1.13
C VAL A 142 24.34 4.24 1.25
N LEU A 143 23.92 3.52 0.23
CA LEU A 143 24.17 2.09 0.06
C LEU A 143 25.31 1.89 -0.96
N SER A 144 26.39 1.21 -0.58
CA SER A 144 27.58 1.05 -1.42
C SER A 144 27.84 -0.39 -1.86
N GLY A 145 27.43 -1.39 -1.08
CA GLY A 145 27.64 -2.80 -1.40
C GLY A 145 26.46 -3.45 -2.11
N GLN A 146 26.72 -4.55 -2.82
CA GLN A 146 25.64 -5.41 -3.31
C GLN A 146 24.83 -5.96 -2.13
N TRP A 147 23.51 -5.97 -2.26
CA TRP A 147 22.55 -6.39 -1.23
C TRP A 147 22.53 -5.50 0.03
N ALA A 148 23.28 -4.38 0.00
CA ALA A 148 23.12 -3.38 1.05
C ALA A 148 21.68 -2.86 1.01
N SER A 149 21.05 -2.82 2.18
CA SER A 149 19.66 -2.39 2.30
C SER A 149 19.45 -1.53 3.53
N VAL A 150 18.41 -0.72 3.49
CA VAL A 150 17.92 0.08 4.62
C VAL A 150 16.40 -0.01 4.68
N THR A 151 15.87 -0.09 5.89
CA THR A 151 14.43 0.05 6.12
C THR A 151 14.19 1.41 6.78
N LEU A 152 13.34 2.21 6.15
CA LEU A 152 12.95 3.52 6.61
C LEU A 152 11.44 3.54 6.87
N VAL A 153 11.07 4.17 7.98
CA VAL A 153 9.66 4.37 8.36
C VAL A 153 9.51 5.84 8.69
N SER A 154 8.60 6.54 8.01
CA SER A 154 8.30 7.93 8.35
C SER A 154 7.58 8.01 9.70
N ASP A 155 7.81 9.10 10.42
CA ASP A 155 7.08 9.42 11.65
C ASP A 155 5.72 10.11 11.39
N GLY A 156 5.48 10.49 10.13
CA GLY A 156 4.25 11.16 9.69
C GLY A 156 4.24 12.66 9.92
N ALA A 157 5.37 13.26 10.30
CA ALA A 157 5.49 14.68 10.63
C ALA A 157 5.99 15.54 9.45
#